data_9d8ebb0968f99de896e886fdbec9b11b
#
_entry.id   9d8ebb0968f99de896e886fdbec9b11b
#
_cell.length_a   1.000
_cell.length_b   1.000
_cell.length_c   1.000
_cell.angle_alpha   90.00
_cell.angle_beta   90.00
_cell.angle_gamma   90.00
#
_symmetry.space_group_name_H-M   'P 1'
#
loop_
_entity.id
_entity.type
_entity.pdbx_description
1 polymer ?
#
loop_
_entity_poly.entity_id
_entity_poly.type
_entity_poly.pdbx_seq_one_letter_code
_entity_poly.pdbx_strand_id
1 'polypeptide(L)'
;FNKLYYIKNISEVVKFNEDYKHSIKTNEPRLVIPFYNEQKKLSGLTCRGLRGEALRYITIKIKKDEQLIFGINDVNKNKKVYVVEGGLDSLFLKNSIAMAGISSSKVMLSSIPKDNVVFVFDNQPRNKSLVDIVDKTIQSDYNVVIWPQTIKEKDINDMVLSSIDVNNIISRNTFKGLEAKMKFVEWKRV
;
A
#
# COMPACT_ATOMS: atom_id res chain seq x y z
N PHE A 1 -15.02 7.07 -2.55
CA PHE A 1 -13.77 7.45 -3.23
C PHE A 1 -12.92 8.24 -2.25
N ASN A 2 -11.76 7.71 -1.85
CA ASN A 2 -10.76 8.50 -1.17
C ASN A 2 -10.30 9.59 -2.14
N LYS A 3 -10.64 10.85 -1.83
CA LYS A 3 -10.29 11.96 -2.70
C LYS A 3 -8.80 12.22 -2.61
N LEU A 4 -8.15 12.38 -3.75
CA LEU A 4 -6.81 12.92 -3.85
C LEU A 4 -6.91 14.44 -3.97
N TYR A 5 -5.92 15.15 -3.42
CA TYR A 5 -5.89 16.60 -3.45
C TYR A 5 -4.59 17.08 -4.07
N TYR A 6 -4.63 18.23 -4.70
CA TYR A 6 -3.46 18.94 -5.20
C TYR A 6 -3.19 20.14 -4.33
N ILE A 7 -1.94 20.35 -3.94
CA ILE A 7 -1.48 21.55 -3.28
C ILE A 7 -0.39 22.22 -4.12
N LYS A 8 -0.40 23.53 -4.19
CA LYS A 8 0.63 24.30 -4.90
C LYS A 8 1.93 24.33 -4.11
N ASN A 9 1.83 24.40 -2.80
CA ASN A 9 2.96 24.57 -1.90
C ASN A 9 2.89 23.54 -0.78
N ILE A 10 3.90 22.69 -0.67
CA ILE A 10 3.93 21.68 0.39
C ILE A 10 3.89 22.29 1.80
N SER A 11 4.35 23.52 1.98
CA SER A 11 4.26 24.24 3.27
C SER A 11 2.83 24.37 3.80
N GLU A 12 1.81 24.27 2.93
CA GLU A 12 0.40 24.32 3.33
C GLU A 12 -0.01 23.18 4.26
N VAL A 13 0.72 22.05 4.23
CA VAL A 13 0.40 20.88 5.07
C VAL A 13 0.99 20.97 6.49
N VAL A 14 1.91 21.90 6.75
CA VAL A 14 2.50 22.11 8.08
C VAL A 14 1.45 22.45 9.14
N LYS A 15 0.34 23.11 8.73
CA LYS A 15 -0.80 23.39 9.61
C LYS A 15 -1.43 22.14 10.27
N PHE A 16 -1.19 20.96 9.73
CA PHE A 16 -1.72 19.71 10.29
C PHE A 16 -0.80 19.12 11.38
N ASN A 17 0.50 19.45 11.35
CA ASN A 17 1.44 19.13 12.42
C ASN A 17 2.70 20.01 12.27
N GLU A 18 2.88 20.94 13.20
CA GLU A 18 3.97 21.92 13.17
C GLU A 18 5.37 21.32 13.38
N ASP A 19 5.47 20.09 13.93
CA ASP A 19 6.75 19.39 14.10
C ASP A 19 7.48 19.21 12.75
N TYR A 20 6.74 19.22 11.63
CA TYR A 20 7.31 19.08 10.29
C TYR A 20 7.80 20.39 9.67
N LYS A 21 7.59 21.54 10.32
CA LYS A 21 7.98 22.87 9.81
C LYS A 21 9.45 22.95 9.39
N HIS A 22 10.33 22.38 10.21
CA HIS A 22 11.78 22.39 9.93
C HIS A 22 12.24 21.34 8.90
N SER A 23 11.40 20.34 8.63
CA SER A 23 11.70 19.26 7.67
C SER A 23 11.29 19.62 6.25
N ILE A 24 10.33 20.52 6.08
CA ILE A 24 9.83 20.97 4.77
C ILE A 24 10.58 22.24 4.38
N LYS A 25 11.65 22.06 3.60
CA LYS A 25 12.55 23.14 3.18
C LYS A 25 12.24 23.71 1.79
N THR A 26 11.42 23.01 1.04
CA THR A 26 11.07 23.37 -0.35
C THR A 26 9.60 23.73 -0.43
N ASN A 27 9.22 24.50 -1.44
CA ASN A 27 7.87 24.95 -1.64
C ASN A 27 7.41 24.58 -3.05
N GLU A 28 7.13 23.30 -3.24
CA GLU A 28 6.78 22.71 -4.53
C GLU A 28 5.37 22.09 -4.50
N PRO A 29 4.74 21.91 -5.68
CA PRO A 29 3.42 21.29 -5.76
C PRO A 29 3.50 19.78 -5.46
N ARG A 30 2.46 19.28 -4.80
CA ARG A 30 2.33 17.88 -4.43
C ARG A 30 0.92 17.34 -4.64
N LEU A 31 0.86 16.04 -4.93
CA LEU A 31 -0.37 15.28 -4.80
C LEU A 31 -0.50 14.82 -3.35
N VAL A 32 -1.61 15.17 -2.71
CA VAL A 32 -1.88 14.82 -1.32
C VAL A 32 -2.82 13.62 -1.25
N ILE A 33 -2.40 12.61 -0.53
CA ILE A 33 -3.13 11.37 -0.26
C ILE A 33 -3.48 11.37 1.24
N PRO A 34 -4.73 11.65 1.63
CA PRO A 34 -5.13 11.69 3.03
C PRO A 34 -5.36 10.27 3.56
N PHE A 35 -5.01 10.07 4.82
CA PHE A 35 -5.33 8.86 5.58
C PHE A 35 -6.46 9.18 6.57
N TYR A 36 -7.54 8.45 6.48
CA TYR A 36 -8.64 8.53 7.43
C TYR A 36 -8.69 7.22 8.25
N ASN A 37 -8.93 7.33 9.54
CA ASN A 37 -9.17 6.16 10.38
C ASN A 37 -10.59 5.59 10.17
N GLU A 38 -10.91 4.49 10.84
CA GLU A 38 -12.22 3.84 10.74
C GLU A 38 -13.39 4.75 11.13
N GLN A 39 -13.15 5.75 11.97
CA GLN A 39 -14.13 6.77 12.37
C GLN A 39 -14.19 7.96 11.38
N LYS A 40 -13.56 7.84 10.21
CA LYS A 40 -13.48 8.88 9.17
C LYS A 40 -12.82 10.18 9.63
N LYS A 41 -11.99 10.13 10.68
CA LYS A 41 -11.17 11.26 11.11
C LYS A 41 -9.82 11.21 10.39
N LEU A 42 -9.31 12.37 10.00
CA LEU A 42 -8.01 12.50 9.35
C LEU A 42 -6.89 12.12 10.34
N SER A 43 -6.05 11.15 9.96
CA SER A 43 -4.93 10.62 10.74
C SER A 43 -3.58 11.13 10.26
N GLY A 44 -3.49 11.44 8.98
CA GLY A 44 -2.28 11.93 8.35
C GLY A 44 -2.43 12.16 6.86
N LEU A 45 -1.32 12.55 6.25
CA LEU A 45 -1.23 12.87 4.83
C LEU A 45 0.06 12.30 4.26
N THR A 46 0.01 11.76 3.05
CA THR A 46 1.22 11.54 2.25
C THR A 46 1.20 12.48 1.06
N CYS A 47 2.28 13.24 0.88
CA CYS A 47 2.46 14.20 -0.19
C CYS A 47 3.45 13.64 -1.22
N ARG A 48 2.96 13.30 -2.41
CA ARG A 48 3.79 12.77 -3.50
C ARG A 48 4.28 13.90 -4.39
N GLY A 49 5.58 13.91 -4.69
CA GLY A 49 6.18 14.78 -5.70
C GLY A 49 5.66 14.48 -7.11
N LEU A 50 5.53 15.52 -7.93
CA LEU A 50 4.97 15.44 -9.28
C LEU A 50 6.00 15.66 -10.40
N ARG A 51 7.19 16.18 -10.06
CA ARG A 51 8.17 16.67 -11.04
C ARG A 51 9.58 16.10 -10.82
N GLY A 52 9.73 14.97 -10.15
CA GLY A 52 11.04 14.36 -9.85
C GLY A 52 11.76 14.99 -8.67
N GLU A 53 11.01 15.52 -7.71
CA GLU A 53 11.53 16.08 -6.46
C GLU A 53 12.39 15.06 -5.71
N ALA A 54 13.47 15.52 -5.05
CA ALA A 54 14.42 14.69 -4.32
C ALA A 54 13.75 13.79 -3.28
N LEU A 55 12.73 14.32 -2.57
CA LEU A 55 11.86 13.53 -1.71
C LEU A 55 10.56 13.19 -2.44
N ARG A 56 10.51 12.01 -3.03
CA ARG A 56 9.34 11.53 -3.78
C ARG A 56 8.07 11.50 -2.91
N TYR A 57 8.20 11.14 -1.64
CA TYR A 57 7.11 11.11 -0.68
C TYR A 57 7.49 11.81 0.62
N ILE A 58 6.58 12.61 1.16
CA ILE A 58 6.66 13.19 2.50
C ILE A 58 5.38 12.83 3.22
N THR A 59 5.51 12.11 4.34
CA THR A 59 4.37 11.67 5.14
C THR A 59 4.29 12.45 6.44
N ILE A 60 3.15 13.05 6.71
CA ILE A 60 2.86 13.83 7.90
C ILE A 60 1.80 13.08 8.71
N LYS A 61 2.13 12.71 9.94
CA LYS A 61 1.19 12.16 10.91
C LYS A 61 0.57 13.26 11.74
N ILE A 62 -0.72 13.22 11.98
CA ILE A 62 -1.38 14.15 12.90
C ILE A 62 -1.03 13.79 14.35
N LYS A 63 -1.01 12.49 14.68
CA LYS A 63 -0.52 11.98 15.96
C LYS A 63 0.63 11.01 15.71
N LYS A 64 1.71 11.10 16.49
CA LYS A 64 2.94 10.30 16.31
C LYS A 64 2.68 8.79 16.25
N ASP A 65 1.84 8.30 17.14
CA ASP A 65 1.60 6.86 17.31
C ASP A 65 0.47 6.33 16.43
N GLU A 66 -0.19 7.19 15.63
CA GLU A 66 -1.26 6.76 14.77
C GLU A 66 -0.71 6.04 13.54
N GLN A 67 -1.24 4.85 13.28
CA GLN A 67 -0.90 4.12 12.06
C GLN A 67 -1.67 4.70 10.88
N LEU A 68 -0.99 4.84 9.74
CA LEU A 68 -1.57 5.37 8.54
C LEU A 68 -1.93 4.22 7.60
N ILE A 69 -3.24 3.99 7.44
CA ILE A 69 -3.76 3.04 6.46
C ILE A 69 -4.68 3.79 5.51
N PHE A 70 -4.30 3.82 4.25
CA PHE A 70 -5.14 4.41 3.21
C PHE A 70 -6.32 3.49 2.91
N GLY A 71 -7.52 4.05 2.87
CA GLY A 71 -8.74 3.33 2.48
C GLY A 71 -9.45 2.54 3.57
N ILE A 72 -8.89 2.42 4.78
CA ILE A 72 -9.50 1.62 5.87
C ILE A 72 -10.91 2.07 6.27
N ASN A 73 -11.22 3.36 6.07
CA ASN A 73 -12.51 3.96 6.37
C ASN A 73 -13.64 3.55 5.41
N ASP A 74 -13.31 2.97 4.25
CA ASP A 74 -14.26 2.72 3.15
C ASP A 74 -14.35 1.24 2.75
N VAL A 75 -13.50 0.35 3.30
CA VAL A 75 -13.50 -1.06 2.92
C VAL A 75 -14.64 -1.84 3.55
N ASN A 76 -15.18 -2.77 2.78
CA ASN A 76 -16.11 -3.77 3.27
C ASN A 76 -15.33 -4.98 3.84
N LYS A 77 -15.25 -5.05 5.17
CA LYS A 77 -14.49 -6.08 5.89
C LYS A 77 -15.06 -7.50 5.75
N ASN A 78 -16.32 -7.63 5.32
CA ASN A 78 -16.97 -8.92 5.07
C ASN A 78 -16.66 -9.50 3.68
N LYS A 79 -15.88 -8.80 2.87
CA LYS A 79 -15.40 -9.24 1.56
C LYS A 79 -13.87 -9.30 1.56
N LYS A 80 -13.29 -9.89 0.52
CA LYS A 80 -11.83 -9.85 0.32
C LYS A 80 -11.35 -8.40 0.32
N VAL A 81 -10.35 -8.10 1.16
CA VAL A 81 -9.68 -6.82 1.28
C VAL A 81 -8.24 -6.98 0.80
N TYR A 82 -7.91 -6.29 -0.27
CA TYR A 82 -6.56 -6.31 -0.83
C TYR A 82 -5.66 -5.33 -0.08
N VAL A 83 -4.53 -5.82 0.41
CA VAL A 83 -3.55 -5.04 1.16
C VAL A 83 -2.34 -4.83 0.27
N VAL A 84 -2.10 -3.58 -0.11
CA VAL A 84 -0.97 -3.16 -0.97
C VAL A 84 -0.01 -2.24 -0.21
N GLU A 85 1.17 -1.97 -0.79
CA GLU A 85 2.16 -1.06 -0.19
C GLU A 85 1.84 0.40 -0.49
N GLY A 86 1.47 0.72 -1.71
CA GLY A 86 1.27 2.08 -2.20
C GLY A 86 -0.18 2.54 -2.19
N GLY A 87 -0.44 3.76 -1.67
CA GLY A 87 -1.78 4.36 -1.71
C GLY A 87 -2.32 4.52 -3.14
N LEU A 88 -1.45 4.77 -4.12
CA LEU A 88 -1.86 4.86 -5.53
C LEU A 88 -2.22 3.48 -6.10
N ASP A 89 -1.48 2.43 -5.74
CA ASP A 89 -1.76 1.06 -6.20
C ASP A 89 -3.14 0.60 -5.75
N SER A 90 -3.54 0.98 -4.52
CA SER A 90 -4.86 0.63 -3.98
C SER A 90 -6.01 1.24 -4.78
N LEU A 91 -5.81 2.37 -5.47
CA LEU A 91 -6.87 3.01 -6.26
C LEU A 91 -7.28 2.18 -7.49
N PHE A 92 -6.44 1.27 -7.95
CA PHE A 92 -6.71 0.37 -9.07
C PHE A 92 -7.41 -0.92 -8.64
N LEU A 93 -7.55 -1.17 -7.34
CA LEU A 93 -8.18 -2.36 -6.80
C LEU A 93 -9.49 -2.02 -6.07
N LYS A 94 -10.50 -2.85 -6.29
CA LYS A 94 -11.75 -2.74 -5.53
C LYS A 94 -11.54 -3.29 -4.11
N ASN A 95 -12.09 -2.59 -3.10
CA ASN A 95 -12.06 -3.02 -1.70
C ASN A 95 -10.61 -3.24 -1.18
N SER A 96 -9.79 -2.24 -1.30
CA SER A 96 -8.37 -2.31 -0.96
C SER A 96 -7.95 -1.28 0.06
N ILE A 97 -6.87 -1.57 0.75
CA ILE A 97 -6.15 -0.66 1.65
C ILE A 97 -4.68 -0.63 1.28
N ALA A 98 -4.03 0.50 1.58
CA ALA A 98 -2.59 0.58 1.45
C ALA A 98 -1.93 0.89 2.79
N MET A 99 -0.81 0.26 3.04
CA MET A 99 -0.08 0.33 4.30
C MET A 99 1.38 0.65 4.02
N ALA A 100 1.79 1.86 4.39
CA ALA A 100 3.20 2.24 4.37
C ALA A 100 3.97 1.39 5.41
N GLY A 101 4.75 0.41 4.93
CA GLY A 101 5.48 -0.51 5.78
C GLY A 101 4.63 -1.66 6.34
N ILE A 102 4.36 -2.65 5.52
CA ILE A 102 3.53 -3.85 5.83
C ILE A 102 4.00 -4.61 7.08
N SER A 103 5.27 -4.51 7.44
CA SER A 103 5.86 -5.23 8.59
C SER A 103 5.29 -4.84 9.97
N SER A 104 4.69 -3.65 10.11
CA SER A 104 4.23 -3.12 11.41
C SER A 104 2.74 -3.29 11.70
N SER A 105 1.99 -3.95 10.83
CA SER A 105 0.54 -3.75 10.71
C SER A 105 -0.34 -4.88 11.23
N LYS A 106 0.22 -5.90 11.86
CA LYS A 106 -0.59 -7.05 12.36
C LYS A 106 -1.75 -6.64 13.28
N VAL A 107 -1.59 -5.57 14.05
CA VAL A 107 -2.62 -5.12 15.01
C VAL A 107 -3.83 -4.51 14.32
N MET A 108 -3.65 -3.76 13.23
CA MET A 108 -4.76 -3.07 12.56
C MET A 108 -5.58 -3.94 11.62
N LEU A 109 -5.00 -5.05 11.13
CA LEU A 109 -5.76 -6.03 10.34
C LEU A 109 -6.66 -6.91 11.20
N SER A 110 -6.54 -6.83 12.54
CA SER A 110 -7.38 -7.60 13.48
C SER A 110 -8.88 -7.30 13.35
N SER A 111 -9.26 -6.15 12.81
CA SER A 111 -10.64 -5.78 12.53
C SER A 111 -11.21 -6.42 11.25
N ILE A 112 -10.35 -7.07 10.42
CA ILE A 112 -10.74 -7.74 9.17
C ILE A 112 -10.58 -9.25 9.39
N PRO A 113 -11.58 -10.07 9.10
CA PRO A 113 -11.43 -11.52 9.17
C PRO A 113 -10.22 -11.98 8.35
N LYS A 114 -9.36 -12.79 8.93
CA LYS A 114 -8.07 -13.20 8.33
C LYS A 114 -8.22 -13.79 6.93
N ASP A 115 -9.27 -14.60 6.71
CA ASP A 115 -9.54 -15.21 5.40
C ASP A 115 -9.97 -14.21 4.33
N ASN A 116 -10.39 -13.01 4.76
CA ASN A 116 -10.71 -11.92 3.86
C ASN A 116 -9.48 -11.06 3.50
N VAL A 117 -8.38 -11.17 4.23
CA VAL A 117 -7.15 -10.41 3.94
C VAL A 117 -6.37 -11.07 2.81
N VAL A 118 -6.05 -10.30 1.78
CA VAL A 118 -5.22 -10.73 0.64
C VAL A 118 -4.07 -9.75 0.48
N PHE A 119 -2.85 -10.19 0.75
CA PHE A 119 -1.66 -9.36 0.53
C PHE A 119 -1.25 -9.36 -0.93
N VAL A 120 -1.00 -8.16 -1.45
CA VAL A 120 -0.55 -7.92 -2.82
C VAL A 120 0.72 -7.09 -2.75
N PHE A 121 1.85 -7.75 -2.74
CA PHE A 121 3.17 -7.13 -2.68
C PHE A 121 3.64 -6.71 -4.07
N ASP A 122 4.60 -5.80 -4.12
CA ASP A 122 5.31 -5.47 -5.36
C ASP A 122 5.94 -6.73 -5.99
N ASN A 123 6.02 -6.78 -7.31
CA ASN A 123 6.65 -7.88 -8.05
C ASN A 123 8.18 -7.71 -8.08
N GLN A 124 8.83 -7.89 -6.94
CA GLN A 124 10.27 -7.75 -6.78
C GLN A 124 10.93 -9.04 -6.25
N PRO A 125 10.98 -10.13 -7.04
CA PRO A 125 11.46 -11.44 -6.60
C PRO A 125 12.95 -11.49 -6.24
N ARG A 126 13.72 -10.43 -6.55
CA ARG A 126 15.13 -10.26 -6.20
C ARG A 126 15.38 -9.36 -4.99
N ASN A 127 14.35 -8.77 -4.43
CA ASN A 127 14.45 -7.95 -3.22
C ASN A 127 14.36 -8.85 -1.99
N LYS A 128 15.49 -9.14 -1.36
CA LYS A 128 15.58 -10.05 -0.21
C LYS A 128 14.63 -9.67 0.91
N SER A 129 14.56 -8.38 1.27
CA SER A 129 13.66 -7.91 2.34
C SER A 129 12.20 -8.18 2.02
N LEU A 130 11.78 -7.97 0.77
CA LEU A 130 10.41 -8.24 0.34
C LEU A 130 10.13 -9.74 0.31
N VAL A 131 11.07 -10.55 -0.20
CA VAL A 131 10.96 -12.02 -0.22
C VAL A 131 10.78 -12.55 1.21
N ASP A 132 11.53 -12.05 2.18
CA ASP A 132 11.39 -12.42 3.59
C ASP A 132 10.01 -12.03 4.18
N ILE A 133 9.46 -10.89 3.77
CA ILE A 133 8.12 -10.45 4.17
C ILE A 133 7.04 -11.36 3.58
N VAL A 134 7.13 -11.68 2.29
CA VAL A 134 6.21 -12.60 1.61
C VAL A 134 6.22 -13.98 2.29
N ASP A 135 7.40 -14.52 2.56
CA ASP A 135 7.55 -15.82 3.25
C ASP A 135 6.88 -15.81 4.63
N LYS A 136 7.15 -14.79 5.45
CA LYS A 136 6.51 -14.62 6.77
C LYS A 136 4.99 -14.47 6.68
N THR A 137 4.49 -13.84 5.62
CA THR A 137 3.05 -13.69 5.38
C THR A 137 2.40 -15.03 5.07
N ILE A 138 3.05 -15.87 4.23
CA ILE A 138 2.62 -17.23 3.92
C ILE A 138 2.66 -18.11 5.17
N GLN A 139 3.76 -18.06 5.94
CA GLN A 139 3.90 -18.81 7.20
C GLN A 139 2.84 -18.39 8.23
N SER A 140 2.41 -17.15 8.20
CA SER A 140 1.31 -16.63 9.02
C SER A 140 -0.07 -17.01 8.48
N ASP A 141 -0.16 -17.86 7.46
CA ASP A 141 -1.41 -18.39 6.87
C ASP A 141 -2.38 -17.31 6.38
N TYR A 142 -1.87 -16.24 5.74
CA TYR A 142 -2.66 -15.27 4.99
C TYR A 142 -2.78 -15.65 3.51
N ASN A 143 -3.81 -15.13 2.84
CA ASN A 143 -3.85 -15.17 1.39
C ASN A 143 -2.80 -14.18 0.84
N VAL A 144 -2.08 -14.60 -0.19
CA VAL A 144 -1.06 -13.78 -0.84
C VAL A 144 -1.13 -13.93 -2.36
N VAL A 145 -0.94 -12.83 -3.07
CA VAL A 145 -0.78 -12.86 -4.53
C VAL A 145 0.68 -13.18 -4.85
N ILE A 146 0.88 -14.22 -5.65
CA ILE A 146 2.19 -14.55 -6.22
C ILE A 146 2.13 -14.26 -7.71
N TRP A 147 2.89 -13.26 -8.14
CA TRP A 147 2.87 -12.82 -9.54
C TRP A 147 3.43 -13.90 -10.48
N PRO A 148 2.75 -14.17 -11.61
CA PRO A 148 3.25 -15.13 -12.58
C PRO A 148 4.51 -14.57 -13.28
N GLN A 149 5.39 -15.46 -13.73
CA GLN A 149 6.67 -15.07 -14.36
C GLN A 149 6.52 -14.25 -15.65
N THR A 150 5.34 -14.27 -16.24
CA THR A 150 4.99 -13.47 -17.43
C THR A 150 4.88 -11.97 -17.13
N ILE A 151 4.60 -11.60 -15.89
CA ILE A 151 4.52 -10.20 -15.44
C ILE A 151 5.93 -9.71 -15.13
N LYS A 152 6.34 -8.61 -15.78
CA LYS A 152 7.66 -7.97 -15.60
C LYS A 152 7.57 -6.66 -14.85
N GLU A 153 6.40 -6.06 -14.84
CA GLU A 153 6.09 -4.81 -14.17
C GLU A 153 6.29 -4.98 -12.66
N LYS A 154 6.83 -3.92 -12.06
CA LYS A 154 7.23 -3.92 -10.66
C LYS A 154 6.05 -3.84 -9.70
N ASP A 155 5.10 -2.98 -9.99
CA ASP A 155 3.96 -2.65 -9.13
C ASP A 155 2.65 -2.55 -9.93
N ILE A 156 1.54 -2.41 -9.22
CA ILE A 156 0.21 -2.33 -9.84
C ILE A 156 0.08 -1.12 -10.76
N ASN A 157 0.66 0.02 -10.38
CA ASN A 157 0.62 1.22 -11.21
C ASN A 157 1.32 0.98 -12.56
N ASP A 158 2.50 0.36 -12.56
CA ASP A 158 3.22 0.03 -13.79
C ASP A 158 2.45 -1.00 -14.64
N MET A 159 1.81 -1.99 -14.00
CA MET A 159 0.96 -2.97 -14.69
C MET A 159 -0.22 -2.30 -15.41
N VAL A 160 -0.90 -1.37 -14.74
CA VAL A 160 -2.03 -0.63 -15.33
C VAL A 160 -1.57 0.25 -16.49
N LEU A 161 -0.41 0.92 -16.36
CA LEU A 161 0.19 1.70 -17.44
C LEU A 161 0.54 0.82 -18.65
N SER A 162 0.90 -0.43 -18.42
CA SER A 162 1.14 -1.46 -19.45
C SER A 162 -0.15 -2.14 -19.95
N SER A 163 -1.33 -1.61 -19.60
CA SER A 163 -2.64 -2.14 -20.01
C SER A 163 -2.91 -3.58 -19.54
N ILE A 164 -2.32 -4.00 -18.43
CA ILE A 164 -2.54 -5.32 -17.84
C ILE A 164 -3.82 -5.30 -17.01
N ASP A 165 -4.68 -6.31 -17.19
CA ASP A 165 -5.86 -6.52 -16.33
C ASP A 165 -5.45 -7.10 -14.97
N VAL A 166 -5.04 -6.20 -14.08
CA VAL A 166 -4.53 -6.52 -12.74
C VAL A 166 -5.55 -7.30 -11.92
N ASN A 167 -6.84 -6.95 -12.00
CA ASN A 167 -7.88 -7.61 -11.22
C ASN A 167 -8.03 -9.09 -11.60
N ASN A 168 -7.97 -9.41 -12.90
CA ASN A 168 -8.00 -10.77 -13.40
C ASN A 168 -6.77 -11.57 -12.95
N ILE A 169 -5.57 -10.97 -13.06
CA ILE A 169 -4.33 -11.62 -12.61
C ILE A 169 -4.36 -11.91 -11.12
N ILE A 170 -4.71 -10.94 -10.29
CA ILE A 170 -4.81 -11.10 -8.83
C ILE A 170 -5.78 -12.23 -8.49
N SER A 171 -6.97 -12.27 -9.13
CA SER A 171 -7.98 -13.28 -8.84
C SER A 171 -7.50 -14.71 -9.10
N ARG A 172 -6.65 -14.90 -10.13
CA ARG A 172 -6.11 -16.21 -10.55
C ARG A 172 -4.82 -16.59 -9.83
N ASN A 173 -4.15 -15.64 -9.19
CA ASN A 173 -2.84 -15.85 -8.56
C ASN A 173 -2.85 -15.53 -7.06
N THR A 174 -4.01 -15.63 -6.43
CA THR A 174 -4.16 -15.55 -4.96
C THR A 174 -4.12 -16.94 -4.38
N PHE A 175 -3.13 -17.22 -3.53
CA PHE A 175 -2.87 -18.53 -2.95
C PHE A 175 -2.79 -18.45 -1.43
N LYS A 176 -2.94 -19.62 -0.75
CA LYS A 176 -2.82 -19.77 0.70
C LYS A 176 -2.11 -21.07 1.05
N GLY A 177 -1.50 -21.15 2.23
CA GLY A 177 -0.94 -22.36 2.79
C GLY A 177 0.12 -23.03 1.90
N LEU A 178 -0.01 -24.34 1.63
CA LEU A 178 0.98 -25.11 0.86
C LEU A 178 1.09 -24.64 -0.59
N GLU A 179 -0.04 -24.31 -1.23
CA GLU A 179 -0.04 -23.83 -2.61
C GLU A 179 0.74 -22.50 -2.73
N ALA A 180 0.51 -21.57 -1.78
CA ALA A 180 1.29 -20.34 -1.72
C ALA A 180 2.79 -20.60 -1.58
N LYS A 181 3.19 -21.57 -0.74
CA LYS A 181 4.61 -21.96 -0.58
C LYS A 181 5.22 -22.48 -1.88
N MET A 182 4.50 -23.33 -2.60
CA MET A 182 4.97 -23.88 -3.88
C MET A 182 5.15 -22.76 -4.91
N LYS A 183 4.15 -21.89 -5.08
CA LYS A 183 4.21 -20.76 -6.01
C LYS A 183 5.28 -19.73 -5.62
N PHE A 184 5.49 -19.51 -4.34
CA PHE A 184 6.52 -18.62 -3.82
C PHE A 184 7.93 -19.13 -4.17
N VAL A 185 8.20 -20.44 -4.07
CA VAL A 185 9.49 -21.02 -4.48
C VAL A 185 9.75 -20.83 -5.98
N GLU A 186 8.70 -20.92 -6.81
CA GLU A 186 8.80 -20.67 -8.25
C GLU A 186 9.05 -19.17 -8.56
N TRP A 187 8.53 -18.27 -7.72
CA TRP A 187 8.59 -16.81 -7.94
C TRP A 187 9.91 -16.18 -7.47
N LYS A 188 10.39 -16.51 -6.26
CA LYS A 188 11.59 -15.90 -5.68
C LYS A 188 12.85 -16.13 -6.52
N ARG A 189 13.79 -15.16 -6.47
CA ARG A 189 15.07 -15.18 -7.22
C ARG A 189 16.26 -14.82 -6.32
N VAL A 190 16.17 -15.09 -5.04
CA VAL A 190 17.20 -14.92 -4.01
C VAL A 190 17.44 -16.21 -3.30
#